data_433fccd2edfaf3575de0e761cce8194b
#
_entry.id   433fccd2edfaf3575de0e761cce8194b
#
_cell.length_a   1.000
_cell.length_b   1.000
_cell.length_c   1.000
_cell.angle_alpha   90.00
_cell.angle_beta   90.00
_cell.angle_gamma   90.00
#
_symmetry.space_group_name_H-M   'P 1'
#
loop_
_entity.id
_entity.type
_entity.pdbx_description
1 polymer ?
#
loop_
_entity_poly.entity_id
_entity_poly.type
_entity_poly.pdbx_seq_one_letter_code
_entity_poly.pdbx_strand_id
1 'polypeptide(L)'
;FIMVQLPEPTDENSEAYKAGYKNICEIGKERIRRAGEKIKEEYKDKEGIDNLDIGFKVFKLDTSNIRKWQPDYDNLEQSLLDYVDNFVEGRTELDVVYEIMLKYGLDLTYPVDEFTIAGKKVYSIGFGMLMICLDDEITTEVAKGILAKVKELSPESSRVVFKDNGFKTDSNKTNIKEILKAGGIEEFITI
;
A
#
# COMPACT_ATOMS: atom_id res chain seq x y z
N PHE A 1 14.12 9.13 10.19
CA PHE A 1 13.40 9.41 11.46
C PHE A 1 11.93 9.03 11.36
N ILE A 2 11.30 8.69 12.49
CA ILE A 2 9.85 8.45 12.59
C ILE A 2 9.31 9.45 13.61
N MET A 3 8.25 10.17 13.26
CA MET A 3 7.56 11.11 14.13
C MET A 3 6.12 10.67 14.33
N VAL A 4 5.68 10.65 15.59
CA VAL A 4 4.29 10.38 15.95
C VAL A 4 3.74 11.60 16.67
N GLN A 5 2.63 12.15 16.18
CA GLN A 5 2.02 13.36 16.71
C GLN A 5 0.51 13.25 16.72
N LEU A 6 -0.12 13.64 17.80
CA LEU A 6 -1.57 13.85 17.84
C LEU A 6 -1.93 15.11 17.04
N PRO A 7 -3.04 15.11 16.31
CA PRO A 7 -3.47 16.24 15.48
C PRO A 7 -4.15 17.33 16.33
N GLU A 8 -3.44 17.87 17.31
CA GLU A 8 -3.94 18.96 18.15
C GLU A 8 -4.30 20.18 17.29
N PRO A 9 -5.52 20.72 17.43
CA PRO A 9 -5.95 21.87 16.65
C PRO A 9 -5.14 23.12 16.99
N THR A 10 -4.89 23.95 16.00
CA THR A 10 -4.33 25.28 16.18
C THR A 10 -5.42 26.27 16.58
N ASP A 11 -5.08 27.28 17.39
CA ASP A 11 -6.02 28.36 17.73
C ASP A 11 -6.47 29.09 16.46
N GLU A 12 -7.78 29.29 16.31
CA GLU A 12 -8.38 29.93 15.13
C GLU A 12 -7.89 31.38 14.89
N ASN A 13 -7.46 32.05 15.94
CA ASN A 13 -6.90 33.40 15.88
C ASN A 13 -5.40 33.42 15.57
N SER A 14 -4.74 32.27 15.64
CA SER A 14 -3.30 32.17 15.41
C SER A 14 -2.91 32.45 13.95
N GLU A 15 -1.68 32.93 13.75
CA GLU A 15 -1.12 33.12 12.41
C GLU A 15 -1.00 31.77 11.67
N ALA A 16 -0.75 30.66 12.39
CA ALA A 16 -0.69 29.33 11.81
C ALA A 16 -2.04 28.91 11.22
N TYR A 17 -3.13 29.11 11.96
CA TYR A 17 -4.48 28.79 11.48
C TYR A 17 -4.87 29.65 10.26
N LYS A 18 -4.59 30.95 10.30
CA LYS A 18 -4.82 31.88 9.17
C LYS A 18 -4.00 31.51 7.94
N ALA A 19 -2.79 30.96 8.12
CA ALA A 19 -1.94 30.44 7.05
C ALA A 19 -2.39 29.06 6.50
N GLY A 20 -3.48 28.49 7.04
CA GLY A 20 -4.05 27.22 6.57
C GLY A 20 -3.67 25.99 7.36
N TYR A 21 -2.81 26.10 8.37
CA TYR A 21 -2.38 24.99 9.21
C TYR A 21 -3.38 24.77 10.35
N LYS A 22 -4.32 23.85 10.16
CA LYS A 22 -5.44 23.60 11.08
C LYS A 22 -5.06 22.79 12.33
N ASN A 23 -3.90 22.15 12.32
CA ASN A 23 -3.38 21.38 13.43
C ASN A 23 -1.85 21.37 13.43
N ILE A 24 -1.27 20.92 14.55
CA ILE A 24 0.20 20.89 14.73
C ILE A 24 0.89 19.94 13.73
N CYS A 25 0.22 18.88 13.27
CA CYS A 25 0.78 17.98 12.28
C CYS A 25 1.01 18.67 10.94
N GLU A 26 0.11 19.57 10.51
CA GLU A 26 0.28 20.34 9.29
C GLU A 26 1.49 21.30 9.39
N ILE A 27 1.67 21.93 10.55
CA ILE A 27 2.86 22.74 10.83
C ILE A 27 4.12 21.90 10.75
N GLY A 28 4.10 20.71 11.36
CA GLY A 28 5.22 19.76 11.34
C GLY A 28 5.62 19.34 9.92
N LYS A 29 4.65 18.97 9.09
CA LYS A 29 4.86 18.60 7.69
C LYS A 29 5.50 19.74 6.89
N GLU A 30 4.98 20.94 7.04
CA GLU A 30 5.49 22.12 6.36
C GLU A 30 6.92 22.47 6.81
N ARG A 31 7.19 22.35 8.11
CA ARG A 31 8.54 22.56 8.65
C ARG A 31 9.56 21.60 8.05
N ILE A 32 9.20 20.32 7.87
CA ILE A 32 10.07 19.31 7.26
C ILE A 32 10.33 19.67 5.79
N ARG A 33 9.30 20.05 5.02
CA ARG A 33 9.46 20.47 3.61
C ARG A 33 10.41 21.64 3.49
N ARG A 34 10.18 22.71 4.26
CA ARG A 34 11.04 23.93 4.22
C ARG A 34 12.47 23.63 4.65
N ALA A 35 12.67 22.74 5.62
CA ALA A 35 14.01 22.34 6.03
C ALA A 35 14.74 21.58 4.90
N GLY A 36 14.05 20.69 4.19
CA GLY A 36 14.59 19.98 3.03
C GLY A 36 15.00 20.94 1.89
N GLU A 37 14.12 21.85 1.52
CA GLU A 37 14.41 22.87 0.49
C GLU A 37 15.59 23.77 0.89
N LYS A 38 15.61 24.19 2.16
CA LYS A 38 16.72 25.00 2.67
C LYS A 38 18.06 24.27 2.58
N ILE A 39 18.08 22.97 2.91
CA ILE A 39 19.30 22.15 2.79
C ILE A 39 19.74 22.06 1.32
N LYS A 40 18.82 21.84 0.38
CA LYS A 40 19.15 21.80 -1.05
C LYS A 40 19.76 23.13 -1.52
N GLU A 41 19.18 24.27 -1.10
CA GLU A 41 19.70 25.59 -1.46
C GLU A 41 21.06 25.88 -0.83
N GLU A 42 21.24 25.57 0.47
CA GLU A 42 22.51 25.79 1.18
C GLU A 42 23.68 24.98 0.59
N TYR A 43 23.38 23.79 0.06
CA TYR A 43 24.38 22.86 -0.48
C TYR A 43 24.28 22.69 -1.99
N LYS A 44 23.69 23.66 -2.71
CA LYS A 44 23.43 23.57 -4.15
C LYS A 44 24.66 23.24 -5.01
N ASP A 45 25.86 23.68 -4.56
CA ASP A 45 27.12 23.44 -5.27
C ASP A 45 27.77 22.06 -4.95
N LYS A 46 27.13 21.27 -4.06
CA LYS A 46 27.63 19.94 -3.69
C LYS A 46 27.18 18.90 -4.72
N GLU A 47 28.11 18.09 -5.17
CA GLU A 47 27.82 16.98 -6.08
C GLU A 47 26.77 16.03 -5.52
N GLY A 48 25.75 15.70 -6.31
CA GLY A 48 24.65 14.79 -5.94
C GLY A 48 23.53 15.42 -5.14
N ILE A 49 23.56 16.72 -4.85
CA ILE A 49 22.51 17.39 -4.05
C ILE A 49 21.14 17.32 -4.72
N ASP A 50 21.07 17.32 -6.05
CA ASP A 50 19.82 17.24 -6.81
C ASP A 50 19.13 15.89 -6.60
N ASN A 51 19.88 14.83 -6.28
CA ASN A 51 19.39 13.50 -6.00
C ASN A 51 19.08 13.27 -4.51
N LEU A 52 19.26 14.29 -3.65
CA LEU A 52 18.92 14.18 -2.23
C LEU A 52 17.42 13.99 -2.06
N ASP A 53 17.02 12.84 -1.50
CA ASP A 53 15.64 12.59 -1.14
C ASP A 53 15.28 13.38 0.12
N ILE A 54 14.41 14.38 -0.05
CA ILE A 54 13.82 15.17 1.03
C ILE A 54 12.35 14.81 1.28
N GLY A 55 11.88 13.74 0.64
CA GLY A 55 10.53 13.23 0.81
C GLY A 55 10.30 12.58 2.18
N PHE A 56 9.02 12.42 2.52
CA PHE A 56 8.58 11.66 3.69
C PHE A 56 7.17 11.13 3.45
N LYS A 57 6.87 9.98 4.04
CA LYS A 57 5.54 9.38 4.02
C LYS A 57 4.73 9.85 5.21
N VAL A 58 3.43 10.05 5.02
CA VAL A 58 2.49 10.46 6.08
C VAL A 58 1.39 9.42 6.19
N PHE A 59 1.22 8.88 7.39
CA PHE A 59 0.18 7.92 7.70
C PHE A 59 -0.73 8.44 8.80
N LYS A 60 -1.97 7.98 8.82
CA LYS A 60 -2.90 8.17 9.93
C LYS A 60 -3.19 6.82 10.55
N LEU A 61 -3.10 6.74 11.88
CA LEU A 61 -3.57 5.56 12.59
C LEU A 61 -5.10 5.53 12.55
N ASP A 62 -5.65 4.44 12.07
CA ASP A 62 -7.09 4.20 11.96
C ASP A 62 -7.39 2.72 12.19
N THR A 63 -8.66 2.33 12.09
CA THR A 63 -9.09 0.94 12.10
C THR A 63 -8.57 0.20 10.87
N SER A 64 -8.61 -1.14 10.92
CA SER A 64 -8.26 -1.97 9.75
C SER A 64 -9.06 -1.60 8.51
N ASN A 65 -8.43 -1.68 7.35
CA ASN A 65 -9.05 -1.49 6.04
C ASN A 65 -9.80 -2.74 5.57
N ILE A 66 -9.64 -3.84 6.31
CA ILE A 66 -10.29 -5.12 6.06
C ILE A 66 -11.38 -5.31 7.12
N ARG A 67 -12.59 -5.63 6.69
CA ARG A 67 -13.73 -5.89 7.59
C ARG A 67 -13.43 -7.08 8.48
N LYS A 68 -13.67 -6.93 9.79
CA LYS A 68 -13.61 -8.06 10.72
C LYS A 68 -14.84 -8.94 10.51
N TRP A 69 -14.64 -10.24 10.45
CA TRP A 69 -15.74 -11.19 10.43
C TRP A 69 -16.56 -11.09 11.72
N GLN A 70 -17.73 -10.52 11.64
CA GLN A 70 -18.71 -10.38 12.72
C GLN A 70 -20.12 -10.56 12.13
N PRO A 71 -20.51 -11.83 11.80
CA PRO A 71 -21.81 -12.07 11.17
C PRO A 71 -22.95 -11.73 12.13
N ASP A 72 -23.98 -11.09 11.61
CA ASP A 72 -25.27 -10.96 12.26
C ASP A 72 -26.03 -12.29 12.07
N TYR A 73 -26.20 -13.04 13.16
CA TYR A 73 -26.85 -14.34 13.10
C TYR A 73 -28.36 -14.24 12.87
N ASP A 74 -28.99 -13.09 13.18
CA ASP A 74 -30.40 -12.85 12.92
C ASP A 74 -30.65 -12.50 11.45
N ASN A 75 -29.60 -12.03 10.73
CA ASN A 75 -29.64 -11.67 9.31
C ASN A 75 -28.40 -12.21 8.55
N LEU A 76 -28.20 -13.51 8.63
CA LEU A 76 -26.98 -14.17 8.15
C LEU A 76 -26.80 -14.04 6.62
N GLU A 77 -27.89 -14.12 5.85
CA GLU A 77 -27.84 -14.02 4.38
C GLU A 77 -27.30 -12.64 3.95
N GLN A 78 -27.82 -11.57 4.53
CA GLN A 78 -27.35 -10.22 4.24
C GLN A 78 -25.89 -10.04 4.71
N SER A 79 -25.57 -10.55 5.90
CA SER A 79 -24.19 -10.52 6.40
C SER A 79 -23.23 -11.21 5.44
N LEU A 80 -23.58 -12.38 4.89
CA LEU A 80 -22.72 -13.08 3.92
C LEU A 80 -22.54 -12.27 2.64
N LEU A 81 -23.60 -11.63 2.14
CA LEU A 81 -23.49 -10.75 0.96
C LEU A 81 -22.60 -9.53 1.23
N ASP A 82 -22.70 -8.93 2.40
CA ASP A 82 -21.90 -7.77 2.80
C ASP A 82 -20.40 -8.10 2.94
N TYR A 83 -20.06 -9.37 3.16
CA TYR A 83 -18.67 -9.84 3.25
C TYR A 83 -18.09 -10.35 1.91
N VAL A 84 -18.85 -10.29 0.82
CA VAL A 84 -18.29 -10.58 -0.54
C VAL A 84 -17.19 -9.57 -0.87
N ASP A 85 -17.39 -8.28 -0.54
CA ASP A 85 -16.31 -7.30 -0.55
C ASP A 85 -15.86 -7.02 0.90
N ASN A 86 -14.70 -7.55 1.26
CA ASN A 86 -14.17 -7.48 2.62
C ASN A 86 -13.41 -6.18 2.90
N PHE A 87 -13.32 -5.24 1.96
CA PHE A 87 -12.71 -3.95 2.19
C PHE A 87 -13.69 -2.95 2.81
N VAL A 88 -13.18 -2.11 3.69
CA VAL A 88 -13.95 -1.05 4.32
C VAL A 88 -14.21 0.05 3.29
N GLU A 89 -15.46 0.48 3.16
CA GLU A 89 -15.85 1.54 2.24
C GLU A 89 -15.08 2.84 2.51
N GLY A 90 -14.70 3.56 1.45
CA GLY A 90 -13.97 4.82 1.52
C GLY A 90 -12.45 4.67 1.74
N ARG A 91 -11.93 3.45 1.81
CA ARG A 91 -10.48 3.17 1.83
C ARG A 91 -9.93 3.10 0.41
N THR A 92 -8.70 3.53 0.25
CA THR A 92 -7.97 3.39 -1.02
C THR A 92 -7.25 2.03 -1.07
N GLU A 93 -6.92 1.57 -2.28
CA GLU A 93 -6.09 0.36 -2.43
C GLU A 93 -4.73 0.49 -1.73
N LEU A 94 -4.13 1.69 -1.75
CA LEU A 94 -2.87 1.95 -1.04
C LEU A 94 -3.01 1.81 0.47
N ASP A 95 -4.16 2.16 1.06
CA ASP A 95 -4.40 1.94 2.49
C ASP A 95 -4.35 0.43 2.81
N VAL A 96 -4.95 -0.40 1.95
CA VAL A 96 -4.90 -1.87 2.08
C VAL A 96 -3.48 -2.39 1.86
N VAL A 97 -2.77 -1.89 0.86
CA VAL A 97 -1.37 -2.26 0.56
C VAL A 97 -0.47 -1.99 1.76
N TYR A 98 -0.55 -0.80 2.37
CA TYR A 98 0.23 -0.47 3.56
C TYR A 98 -0.15 -1.30 4.78
N GLU A 99 -1.43 -1.65 4.95
CA GLU A 99 -1.84 -2.59 6.00
C GLU A 99 -1.27 -3.99 5.79
N ILE A 100 -1.25 -4.47 4.55
CA ILE A 100 -0.63 -5.75 4.20
C ILE A 100 0.87 -5.71 4.52
N MET A 101 1.58 -4.63 4.15
CA MET A 101 2.99 -4.46 4.49
C MET A 101 3.23 -4.58 6.01
N LEU A 102 2.40 -3.92 6.82
CA LEU A 102 2.48 -4.00 8.28
C LEU A 102 2.25 -5.43 8.79
N LYS A 103 1.26 -6.14 8.25
CA LYS A 103 0.96 -7.53 8.63
C LYS A 103 2.10 -8.49 8.27
N TYR A 104 2.85 -8.21 7.22
CA TYR A 104 4.05 -8.95 6.83
C TYR A 104 5.33 -8.49 7.53
N GLY A 105 5.25 -7.47 8.39
CA GLY A 105 6.41 -6.91 9.08
C GLY A 105 7.38 -6.18 8.15
N LEU A 106 6.91 -5.72 7.00
CA LEU A 106 7.72 -4.95 6.06
C LEU A 106 7.82 -3.50 6.52
N ASP A 107 9.00 -2.91 6.33
CA ASP A 107 9.22 -1.49 6.62
C ASP A 107 8.40 -0.62 5.67
N LEU A 108 7.64 0.34 6.23
CA LEU A 108 6.82 1.26 5.44
C LEU A 108 7.64 2.24 4.58
N THR A 109 8.96 2.29 4.78
CA THR A 109 9.87 3.07 3.93
C THR A 109 10.19 2.38 2.61
N TYR A 110 9.96 1.07 2.49
CA TYR A 110 10.17 0.38 1.23
C TYR A 110 9.43 1.05 0.07
N PRO A 111 10.03 1.09 -1.13
CA PRO A 111 9.36 1.61 -2.31
C PRO A 111 8.13 0.75 -2.63
N VAL A 112 7.08 1.42 -3.05
CA VAL A 112 5.84 0.84 -3.56
C VAL A 112 5.71 1.30 -5.01
N ASP A 113 5.98 0.39 -5.93
CA ASP A 113 5.85 0.65 -7.36
C ASP A 113 4.52 0.08 -7.86
N GLU A 114 3.93 0.72 -8.85
CA GLU A 114 2.69 0.29 -9.48
C GLU A 114 2.97 -0.12 -10.93
N PHE A 115 2.53 -1.30 -11.32
CA PHE A 115 2.62 -1.83 -12.67
C PHE A 115 1.25 -2.22 -13.21
N THR A 116 1.06 -2.09 -14.51
CA THR A 116 -0.08 -2.68 -15.20
C THR A 116 0.34 -4.00 -15.85
N ILE A 117 -0.22 -5.10 -15.38
CA ILE A 117 0.07 -6.47 -15.87
C ILE A 117 -1.22 -7.09 -16.39
N ALA A 118 -1.25 -7.45 -17.66
CA ALA A 118 -2.43 -7.98 -18.33
C ALA A 118 -3.71 -7.14 -18.10
N GLY A 119 -3.56 -5.80 -18.08
CA GLY A 119 -4.64 -4.85 -17.84
C GLY A 119 -5.09 -4.73 -16.40
N LYS A 120 -4.38 -5.36 -15.44
CA LYS A 120 -4.64 -5.31 -14.00
C LYS A 120 -3.56 -4.54 -13.28
N LYS A 121 -3.94 -3.84 -12.21
CA LYS A 121 -3.01 -3.12 -11.36
C LYS A 121 -2.31 -4.08 -10.41
N VAL A 122 -0.99 -4.00 -10.37
CA VAL A 122 -0.16 -4.80 -9.48
C VAL A 122 0.83 -3.90 -8.76
N TYR A 123 0.82 -3.95 -7.44
CA TYR A 123 1.79 -3.25 -6.61
C TYR A 123 2.99 -4.15 -6.34
N SER A 124 4.19 -3.58 -6.46
CA SER A 124 5.46 -4.22 -6.11
C SER A 124 6.08 -3.49 -4.95
N ILE A 125 6.32 -4.16 -3.86
CA ILE A 125 6.90 -3.63 -2.65
C ILE A 125 8.34 -4.18 -2.50
N GLY A 126 9.28 -3.29 -2.19
CA GLY A 126 10.66 -3.68 -1.92
C GLY A 126 11.31 -4.41 -3.10
N PHE A 127 11.12 -3.89 -4.33
CA PHE A 127 11.71 -4.46 -5.56
C PHE A 127 11.25 -5.91 -5.83
N GLY A 128 9.97 -6.20 -5.62
CA GLY A 128 9.39 -7.50 -5.91
C GLY A 128 9.37 -8.50 -4.75
N MET A 129 9.79 -8.10 -3.55
CA MET A 129 9.67 -8.94 -2.35
C MET A 129 8.22 -9.30 -2.02
N LEU A 130 7.30 -8.38 -2.28
CA LEU A 130 5.87 -8.58 -2.12
C LEU A 130 5.14 -7.99 -3.34
N MET A 131 4.36 -8.82 -4.02
CA MET A 131 3.52 -8.42 -5.14
C MET A 131 2.05 -8.49 -4.70
N ILE A 132 1.27 -7.44 -4.95
CA ILE A 132 -0.13 -7.36 -4.52
C ILE A 132 -1.00 -7.00 -5.71
N CYS A 133 -2.06 -7.77 -5.95
CA CYS A 133 -3.09 -7.46 -6.94
C CYS A 133 -4.47 -7.51 -6.27
N LEU A 134 -5.12 -6.35 -6.17
CA LEU A 134 -6.43 -6.19 -5.53
C LEU A 134 -7.56 -6.00 -6.56
N ASP A 135 -7.27 -6.19 -7.82
CA ASP A 135 -8.17 -6.02 -8.95
C ASP A 135 -9.19 -7.17 -9.05
N ASP A 136 -10.23 -6.98 -9.84
CA ASP A 136 -11.22 -7.99 -10.17
C ASP A 136 -10.89 -8.69 -11.50
N GLU A 137 -11.58 -9.77 -11.83
CA GLU A 137 -11.39 -10.54 -13.09
C GLU A 137 -9.94 -10.98 -13.31
N ILE A 138 -9.25 -11.40 -12.26
CA ILE A 138 -7.85 -11.84 -12.29
C ILE A 138 -7.77 -13.18 -13.06
N THR A 139 -6.88 -13.23 -14.04
CA THR A 139 -6.65 -14.42 -14.89
C THR A 139 -5.23 -14.96 -14.77
N THR A 140 -4.96 -16.12 -15.34
CA THR A 140 -3.62 -16.74 -15.37
C THR A 140 -2.57 -15.87 -16.07
N GLU A 141 -2.96 -14.97 -16.97
CA GLU A 141 -2.03 -14.05 -17.63
C GLU A 141 -1.44 -13.04 -16.63
N VAL A 142 -2.20 -12.63 -15.61
CA VAL A 142 -1.68 -11.80 -14.52
C VAL A 142 -0.58 -12.52 -13.75
N ALA A 143 -0.78 -13.80 -13.41
CA ALA A 143 0.23 -14.60 -12.72
C ALA A 143 1.52 -14.75 -13.54
N LYS A 144 1.41 -15.03 -14.85
CA LYS A 144 2.57 -15.11 -15.75
C LYS A 144 3.32 -13.77 -15.83
N GLY A 145 2.58 -12.67 -15.90
CA GLY A 145 3.18 -11.33 -15.91
C GLY A 145 3.85 -10.97 -14.59
N ILE A 146 3.27 -11.36 -13.44
CA ILE A 146 3.90 -11.21 -12.12
C ILE A 146 5.21 -11.99 -12.08
N LEU A 147 5.24 -13.26 -12.53
CA LEU A 147 6.47 -14.06 -12.59
C LEU A 147 7.54 -13.40 -13.45
N ALA A 148 7.17 -12.87 -14.61
CA ALA A 148 8.09 -12.16 -15.50
C ALA A 148 8.68 -10.92 -14.79
N LYS A 149 7.84 -10.16 -14.08
CA LYS A 149 8.26 -8.96 -13.35
C LYS A 149 9.15 -9.30 -12.16
N VAL A 150 8.81 -10.33 -11.39
CA VAL A 150 9.65 -10.81 -10.27
C VAL A 150 11.01 -11.28 -10.79
N LYS A 151 11.06 -11.97 -11.92
CA LYS A 151 12.32 -12.37 -12.55
C LYS A 151 13.16 -11.18 -13.02
N GLU A 152 12.52 -10.12 -13.54
CA GLU A 152 13.20 -8.86 -13.91
C GLU A 152 13.77 -8.15 -12.69
N LEU A 153 12.99 -8.04 -11.60
CA LEU A 153 13.38 -7.37 -10.37
C LEU A 153 14.39 -8.17 -9.53
N SER A 154 14.41 -9.50 -9.71
CA SER A 154 15.33 -10.44 -9.07
C SER A 154 15.44 -10.30 -7.55
N PRO A 155 14.33 -10.27 -6.78
CA PRO A 155 14.41 -10.25 -5.33
C PRO A 155 14.95 -11.58 -4.79
N GLU A 156 15.48 -11.57 -3.57
CA GLU A 156 15.95 -12.78 -2.88
C GLU A 156 14.81 -13.79 -2.66
N SER A 157 13.62 -13.27 -2.33
CA SER A 157 12.38 -14.04 -2.23
C SER A 157 11.20 -13.18 -2.64
N SER A 158 10.11 -13.79 -3.09
CA SER A 158 8.90 -13.09 -3.47
C SER A 158 7.65 -13.77 -2.90
N ARG A 159 6.67 -12.96 -2.52
CA ARG A 159 5.34 -13.38 -2.05
C ARG A 159 4.29 -12.70 -2.92
N VAL A 160 3.15 -13.34 -3.09
CA VAL A 160 2.05 -12.75 -3.86
C VAL A 160 0.76 -12.77 -3.06
N VAL A 161 0.10 -11.62 -3.00
CA VAL A 161 -1.20 -11.44 -2.35
C VAL A 161 -2.23 -11.04 -3.39
N PHE A 162 -3.38 -11.70 -3.38
CA PHE A 162 -4.53 -11.36 -4.21
C PHE A 162 -5.77 -11.07 -3.38
N LYS A 163 -6.69 -10.27 -3.94
CA LYS A 163 -8.05 -10.15 -3.43
C LYS A 163 -8.77 -11.48 -3.62
N ASP A 164 -9.39 -12.03 -2.56
CA ASP A 164 -9.96 -13.39 -2.61
C ASP A 164 -11.09 -13.53 -3.62
N ASN A 165 -11.99 -12.57 -3.67
CA ASN A 165 -13.09 -12.52 -4.63
C ASN A 165 -12.69 -11.89 -5.99
N GLY A 166 -11.42 -11.53 -6.18
CA GLY A 166 -10.92 -10.91 -7.42
C GLY A 166 -10.67 -11.89 -8.56
N PHE A 167 -10.70 -13.19 -8.33
CA PHE A 167 -10.45 -14.17 -9.39
C PHE A 167 -11.65 -14.31 -10.31
N LYS A 168 -11.37 -14.42 -11.62
CA LYS A 168 -12.42 -14.60 -12.62
C LYS A 168 -13.23 -15.89 -12.39
N THR A 169 -12.59 -16.96 -11.93
CA THR A 169 -13.21 -18.25 -11.57
C THR A 169 -12.35 -18.98 -10.55
N ASP A 170 -12.93 -19.95 -9.80
CA ASP A 170 -12.19 -20.81 -8.90
C ASP A 170 -11.08 -21.62 -9.60
N SER A 171 -11.32 -22.04 -10.82
CA SER A 171 -10.30 -22.69 -11.65
C SER A 171 -9.13 -21.76 -11.93
N ASN A 172 -9.38 -20.46 -12.16
CA ASN A 172 -8.30 -19.49 -12.32
C ASN A 172 -7.49 -19.34 -11.02
N LYS A 173 -8.14 -19.27 -9.86
CA LYS A 173 -7.46 -19.20 -8.55
C LYS A 173 -6.50 -20.39 -8.37
N THR A 174 -6.98 -21.61 -8.62
CA THR A 174 -6.15 -22.83 -8.52
C THR A 174 -5.00 -22.82 -9.54
N ASN A 175 -5.26 -22.51 -10.80
CA ASN A 175 -4.25 -22.46 -11.83
C ASN A 175 -3.19 -21.37 -11.59
N ILE A 176 -3.60 -20.19 -11.09
CA ILE A 176 -2.69 -19.12 -10.71
C ILE A 176 -1.74 -19.57 -9.62
N LYS A 177 -2.26 -20.22 -8.59
CA LYS A 177 -1.44 -20.79 -7.50
C LYS A 177 -0.38 -21.76 -8.04
N GLU A 178 -0.77 -22.69 -8.90
CA GLU A 178 0.15 -23.66 -9.49
C GLU A 178 1.19 -23.00 -10.42
N ILE A 179 0.79 -22.00 -11.21
CA ILE A 179 1.70 -21.23 -12.07
C ILE A 179 2.75 -20.51 -11.21
N LEU A 180 2.34 -19.82 -10.15
CA LEU A 180 3.25 -19.09 -9.27
C LEU A 180 4.21 -20.06 -8.56
N LYS A 181 3.71 -21.17 -8.05
CA LYS A 181 4.52 -22.20 -7.41
C LYS A 181 5.54 -22.81 -8.37
N ALA A 182 5.13 -23.15 -9.59
CA ALA A 182 6.04 -23.65 -10.60
C ALA A 182 7.10 -22.62 -11.00
N GLY A 183 6.80 -21.32 -10.87
CA GLY A 183 7.73 -20.20 -11.09
C GLY A 183 8.64 -19.89 -9.90
N GLY A 184 8.55 -20.64 -8.79
CA GLY A 184 9.38 -20.45 -7.60
C GLY A 184 8.79 -19.53 -6.53
N ILE A 185 7.53 -19.11 -6.65
CA ILE A 185 6.81 -18.33 -5.63
C ILE A 185 5.92 -19.28 -4.85
N GLU A 186 6.36 -19.66 -3.65
CA GLU A 186 5.63 -20.60 -2.81
C GLU A 186 4.52 -19.94 -1.98
N GLU A 187 4.72 -18.68 -1.58
CA GLU A 187 3.76 -17.95 -0.77
C GLU A 187 2.71 -17.25 -1.66
N PHE A 188 1.59 -17.92 -1.87
CA PHE A 188 0.37 -17.42 -2.49
C PHE A 188 -0.69 -17.23 -1.41
N ILE A 189 -1.17 -16.02 -1.24
CA ILE A 189 -2.12 -15.66 -0.19
C ILE A 189 -3.29 -14.90 -0.79
N THR A 190 -4.47 -15.09 -0.22
CA THR A 190 -5.68 -14.33 -0.55
C THR A 190 -6.20 -13.60 0.68
N ILE A 191 -6.75 -12.43 0.50
CA ILE A 191 -7.32 -11.57 1.55
C ILE A 191 -8.74 -11.16 1.18
#